data_e0301ff28ccf56416f315e4e5abecdb7
#
_entry.id   e0301ff28ccf56416f315e4e5abecdb7
#
_cell.length_a   1.000
_cell.length_b   1.000
_cell.length_c   1.000
_cell.angle_alpha   90.00
_cell.angle_beta   90.00
_cell.angle_gamma   90.00
#
_symmetry.space_group_name_H-M   'P 1'
#
loop_
_entity.id
_entity.type
_entity.pdbx_description
1 polymer ?
#
loop_
_entity_poly.entity_id
_entity_poly.type
_entity_poly.pdbx_seq_one_letter_code
_entity_poly.pdbx_strand_id
1 'polypeptide(L)'
;MGKQQHEITNDKDNVLLQGQTVRNVNEELSVLCSLKPGQASFHHGWTLHTSMPNKSDDRRIGLNIQYIATHIKQLKNEKDTAICVRGYDEFNHFLKDEPAKVEIDFDAVERFKELDKQYKKTAS
;
A
#
# COMPACT_ATOMS: atom_id res chain seq x y z
N MET A 1 12.66 12.86 -7.69
CA MET A 1 13.30 11.54 -7.78
C MET A 1 12.43 10.69 -8.70
N GLY A 2 12.98 10.04 -9.73
CA GLY A 2 12.22 9.24 -10.68
C GLY A 2 12.00 7.80 -10.19
N LYS A 3 11.25 7.00 -10.97
CA LYS A 3 11.06 5.56 -10.71
C LYS A 3 12.43 4.87 -10.70
N GLN A 4 12.71 4.11 -9.65
CA GLN A 4 13.91 3.29 -9.53
C GLN A 4 13.60 1.86 -10.00
N GLN A 5 14.62 1.18 -10.49
CA GLN A 5 14.50 -0.23 -10.85
C GLN A 5 14.44 -1.07 -9.57
N HIS A 6 13.44 -1.93 -9.48
CA HIS A 6 13.28 -2.87 -8.39
C HIS A 6 13.90 -4.22 -8.78
N GLU A 7 14.55 -4.84 -7.82
CA GLU A 7 15.03 -6.22 -7.93
C GLU A 7 14.22 -7.12 -6.99
N ILE A 8 13.97 -8.34 -7.43
CA ILE A 8 13.36 -9.36 -6.57
C ILE A 8 14.46 -9.99 -5.72
N THR A 9 14.27 -10.04 -4.42
CA THR A 9 15.21 -10.66 -3.47
C THR A 9 14.52 -11.75 -2.67
N ASN A 10 15.30 -12.75 -2.27
CA ASN A 10 14.84 -13.80 -1.33
C ASN A 10 15.23 -13.47 0.11
N ASP A 11 15.33 -12.18 0.43
CA ASP A 11 15.67 -11.73 1.78
C ASP A 11 14.54 -12.05 2.75
N LYS A 12 14.86 -12.79 3.81
CA LYS A 12 13.89 -13.21 4.83
C LYS A 12 13.33 -12.05 5.64
N ASP A 13 14.06 -10.95 5.71
CA ASP A 13 13.66 -9.73 6.42
C ASP A 13 12.80 -8.79 5.54
N ASN A 14 12.65 -9.13 4.25
CA ASN A 14 11.80 -8.36 3.35
C ASN A 14 10.32 -8.77 3.53
N VAL A 15 9.53 -7.86 4.07
CA VAL A 15 8.09 -8.07 4.33
C VAL A 15 7.19 -7.93 3.10
N LEU A 16 7.75 -7.50 1.96
CA LEU A 16 6.98 -7.35 0.72
C LEU A 16 6.74 -8.72 0.08
N LEU A 17 5.50 -8.99 -0.34
CA LEU A 17 5.12 -10.26 -0.97
C LEU A 17 5.98 -10.62 -2.19
N GLN A 18 6.36 -9.62 -2.99
CA GLN A 18 7.25 -9.80 -4.14
C GLN A 18 8.74 -9.76 -3.80
N GLY A 19 9.10 -9.58 -2.54
CA GLY A 19 10.50 -9.47 -2.13
C GLY A 19 11.26 -8.33 -2.85
N GLN A 20 10.56 -7.30 -3.30
CA GLN A 20 11.16 -6.22 -4.08
C GLN A 20 12.04 -5.33 -3.21
N THR A 21 13.19 -4.95 -3.74
CA THR A 21 14.09 -3.97 -3.13
C THR A 21 14.69 -3.07 -4.19
N VAL A 22 15.24 -1.94 -3.78
CA VAL A 22 16.07 -1.06 -4.61
C VAL A 22 17.47 -1.05 -4.02
N ARG A 23 18.47 -1.37 -4.84
CA ARG A 23 19.88 -1.36 -4.44
C ARG A 23 20.53 0.00 -4.66
N ASN A 24 21.68 0.18 -4.04
CA ASN A 24 22.52 1.38 -4.22
C ASN A 24 21.79 2.70 -3.89
N VAL A 25 20.95 2.66 -2.87
CA VAL A 25 20.28 3.86 -2.35
C VAL A 25 21.32 4.70 -1.61
N ASN A 26 21.41 6.00 -1.94
CA ASN A 26 22.24 6.91 -1.15
C ASN A 26 21.51 7.28 0.15
N GLU A 27 21.88 6.61 1.23
CA GLU A 27 21.26 6.80 2.55
C GLU A 27 21.59 8.17 3.18
N GLU A 28 22.64 8.84 2.74
CA GLU A 28 22.98 10.19 3.21
C GLU A 28 21.91 11.23 2.85
N LEU A 29 21.14 10.95 1.79
CA LEU A 29 20.00 11.77 1.36
C LEU A 29 18.70 11.42 2.09
N SER A 30 18.75 10.49 3.04
CA SER A 30 17.56 10.08 3.77
C SER A 30 17.06 11.19 4.71
N VAL A 31 15.75 11.32 4.79
CA VAL A 31 15.09 12.25 5.70
C VAL A 31 14.30 11.44 6.72
N LEU A 32 14.63 11.63 7.99
CA LEU A 32 13.90 11.00 9.08
C LEU A 32 12.51 11.64 9.21
N CYS A 33 11.47 10.85 8.96
CA CYS A 33 10.07 11.27 9.08
C CYS A 33 9.45 10.67 10.35
N SER A 34 9.83 11.19 11.50
CA SER A 34 9.24 10.78 12.78
C SER A 34 7.85 11.38 12.94
N LEU A 35 6.87 10.54 13.27
CA LEU A 35 5.47 10.93 13.48
C LEU A 35 5.03 10.61 14.90
N LYS A 36 4.26 11.50 15.49
CA LYS A 36 3.53 11.25 16.73
C LYS A 36 2.20 10.53 16.43
N PRO A 37 1.59 9.84 17.41
CA PRO A 37 0.25 9.30 17.24
C PRO A 37 -0.74 10.34 16.70
N GLY A 38 -1.55 9.96 15.71
CA GLY A 38 -2.49 10.84 15.01
C GLY A 38 -1.91 11.71 13.90
N GLN A 39 -0.60 11.65 13.66
CA GLN A 39 0.02 12.32 12.50
C GLN A 39 0.14 11.37 11.31
N ALA A 40 0.20 11.94 10.11
CA ALA A 40 0.37 11.21 8.87
C ALA A 40 1.40 11.88 7.97
N SER A 41 2.05 11.09 7.12
CA SER A 41 2.87 11.57 6.01
C SER A 41 2.23 11.19 4.69
N PHE A 42 2.41 12.03 3.69
CA PHE A 42 1.97 11.76 2.32
C PHE A 42 3.19 11.70 1.41
N HIS A 43 3.29 10.67 0.61
CA HIS A 43 4.37 10.54 -0.34
C HIS A 43 3.89 9.85 -1.62
N HIS A 44 4.57 10.12 -2.72
CA HIS A 44 4.30 9.46 -3.99
C HIS A 44 4.70 7.98 -3.91
N GLY A 45 4.00 7.09 -4.62
CA GLY A 45 4.28 5.64 -4.62
C GLY A 45 5.70 5.26 -5.06
N TRP A 46 6.42 6.15 -5.76
CA TRP A 46 7.82 5.93 -6.14
C TRP A 46 8.83 6.49 -5.12
N THR A 47 8.37 7.06 -4.02
CA THR A 47 9.26 7.53 -2.97
C THR A 47 9.87 6.33 -2.26
N LEU A 48 11.19 6.22 -2.34
CA LEU A 48 11.90 5.20 -1.57
C LEU A 48 11.73 5.48 -0.09
N HIS A 49 11.34 4.47 0.65
CA HIS A 49 11.15 4.58 2.09
C HIS A 49 11.47 3.25 2.77
N THR A 50 11.95 3.36 3.97
CA THR A 50 12.26 2.21 4.82
C THR A 50 11.92 2.51 6.28
N SER A 51 11.87 1.51 7.10
CA SER A 51 11.75 1.63 8.55
C SER A 51 12.85 0.85 9.23
N MET A 52 13.51 1.48 10.18
CA MET A 52 14.44 0.78 11.06
C MET A 52 13.67 -0.16 12.01
N PRO A 53 14.32 -1.21 12.53
CA PRO A 53 13.72 -2.09 13.52
C PRO A 53 13.17 -1.31 14.72
N ASN A 54 12.03 -1.73 15.22
CA ASN A 54 11.48 -1.17 16.46
C ASN A 54 12.33 -1.65 17.65
N LYS A 55 12.89 -0.70 18.39
CA LYS A 55 13.73 -0.97 19.57
C LYS A 55 13.02 -0.65 20.90
N SER A 56 11.73 -0.29 20.85
CA SER A 56 10.94 -0.06 22.06
C SER A 56 10.28 -1.35 22.54
N ASP A 57 9.83 -1.35 23.79
CA ASP A 57 9.09 -2.46 24.41
C ASP A 57 7.61 -2.50 23.99
N ASP A 58 7.16 -1.50 23.20
CA ASP A 58 5.80 -1.42 22.69
C ASP A 58 5.77 -1.63 21.16
N ARG A 59 4.62 -2.04 20.65
CA ARG A 59 4.39 -2.26 19.22
C ARG A 59 4.26 -0.93 18.47
N ARG A 60 4.83 -0.86 17.28
CA ARG A 60 4.58 0.22 16.32
C ARG A 60 3.43 -0.16 15.39
N ILE A 61 2.38 0.63 15.41
CA ILE A 61 1.24 0.44 14.51
C ILE A 61 1.23 1.58 13.49
N GLY A 62 1.19 1.23 12.21
CA GLY A 62 1.03 2.17 11.11
C GLY A 62 -0.09 1.72 10.18
N LEU A 63 -0.95 2.66 9.77
CA LEU A 63 -1.96 2.45 8.75
C LEU A 63 -1.45 3.02 7.43
N ASN A 64 -1.32 2.16 6.41
CA ASN A 64 -0.96 2.57 5.07
C ASN A 64 -2.21 2.61 4.19
N ILE A 65 -2.55 3.79 3.66
CA ILE A 65 -3.69 4.00 2.79
C ILE A 65 -3.17 4.46 1.43
N GLN A 66 -3.60 3.78 0.37
CA GLN A 66 -3.22 4.13 -0.99
C GLN A 66 -4.36 4.90 -1.68
N TYR A 67 -4.02 6.06 -2.24
CA TYR A 67 -4.91 6.86 -3.05
C TYR A 67 -4.46 6.86 -4.51
N ILE A 68 -5.40 6.74 -5.40
CA ILE A 68 -5.18 6.79 -6.85
C ILE A 68 -6.17 7.76 -7.50
N ALA A 69 -5.77 8.36 -8.61
CA ALA A 69 -6.70 9.13 -9.43
C ALA A 69 -7.58 8.20 -10.27
N THR A 70 -8.84 8.58 -10.54
CA THR A 70 -9.82 7.74 -11.23
C THR A 70 -9.40 7.33 -12.65
N HIS A 71 -8.55 8.12 -13.32
CA HIS A 71 -8.03 7.81 -14.65
C HIS A 71 -6.92 6.72 -14.66
N ILE A 72 -6.41 6.33 -13.50
CA ILE A 72 -5.40 5.26 -13.38
C ILE A 72 -6.08 3.90 -13.56
N LYS A 73 -5.39 2.98 -14.25
CA LYS A 73 -5.88 1.64 -14.53
C LYS A 73 -4.86 0.60 -14.06
N GLN A 74 -5.33 -0.47 -13.40
CA GLN A 74 -4.54 -1.66 -13.12
C GLN A 74 -4.27 -2.44 -14.42
N LEU A 75 -3.01 -2.86 -14.63
CA LEU A 75 -2.60 -3.55 -15.85
C LEU A 75 -2.49 -5.07 -15.70
N LYS A 76 -2.34 -5.59 -14.49
CA LYS A 76 -2.12 -7.02 -14.23
C LYS A 76 -3.42 -7.81 -14.05
N ASN A 77 -4.46 -7.19 -13.53
CA ASN A 77 -5.76 -7.80 -13.28
C ASN A 77 -6.84 -7.19 -14.14
N GLU A 78 -7.93 -7.92 -14.32
CA GLU A 78 -9.09 -7.42 -15.06
C GLU A 78 -9.69 -6.20 -14.36
N LYS A 79 -9.98 -6.31 -13.07
CA LYS A 79 -10.43 -5.19 -12.23
C LYS A 79 -10.08 -5.41 -10.77
N ASP A 80 -9.48 -4.40 -10.18
CA ASP A 80 -9.35 -4.23 -8.73
C ASP A 80 -10.55 -3.46 -8.17
N THR A 81 -10.66 -3.34 -6.87
CA THR A 81 -11.71 -2.56 -6.21
C THR A 81 -11.17 -1.26 -5.66
N ALA A 82 -12.03 -0.25 -5.59
CA ALA A 82 -11.73 1.03 -4.96
C ALA A 82 -12.99 1.71 -4.42
N ILE A 83 -12.80 2.52 -3.39
CA ILE A 83 -13.83 3.42 -2.85
C ILE A 83 -13.58 4.81 -3.43
N CYS A 84 -14.56 5.38 -4.12
CA CYS A 84 -14.49 6.77 -4.58
C CYS A 84 -14.71 7.70 -3.37
N VAL A 85 -13.62 8.24 -2.81
CA VAL A 85 -13.65 9.06 -1.60
C VAL A 85 -13.87 10.55 -1.87
N ARG A 86 -13.72 11.00 -3.13
CA ARG A 86 -13.94 12.39 -3.52
C ARG A 86 -14.24 12.52 -5.02
N GLY A 87 -15.18 13.41 -5.35
CA GLY A 87 -15.58 13.66 -6.74
C GLY A 87 -16.44 12.53 -7.31
N TYR A 88 -16.25 12.26 -8.58
CA TYR A 88 -16.92 11.16 -9.28
C TYR A 88 -15.91 10.42 -10.17
N ASP A 89 -16.21 9.16 -10.45
CA ASP A 89 -15.42 8.31 -11.33
C ASP A 89 -16.13 8.11 -12.66
N GLU A 90 -15.64 8.75 -13.72
CA GLU A 90 -16.14 8.63 -15.09
C GLU A 90 -15.49 7.48 -15.86
N PHE A 91 -14.35 6.96 -15.37
CA PHE A 91 -13.55 5.95 -16.08
C PHE A 91 -13.97 4.53 -15.77
N ASN A 92 -14.51 4.27 -14.60
CA ASN A 92 -14.95 2.94 -14.13
C ASN A 92 -13.88 1.85 -14.29
N HIS A 93 -12.61 2.21 -14.02
CA HIS A 93 -11.50 1.27 -14.09
C HIS A 93 -11.46 0.28 -12.92
N PHE A 94 -12.15 0.60 -11.82
CA PHE A 94 -12.23 -0.21 -10.62
C PHE A 94 -13.67 -0.65 -10.34
N LEU A 95 -13.81 -1.81 -9.72
CA LEU A 95 -15.08 -2.21 -9.13
C LEU A 95 -15.33 -1.35 -7.89
N LYS A 96 -16.56 -0.90 -7.71
CA LYS A 96 -16.93 -0.13 -6.52
C LYS A 96 -16.90 -1.02 -5.30
N ASP A 97 -16.17 -0.60 -4.29
CA ASP A 97 -16.18 -1.18 -2.97
C ASP A 97 -16.92 -0.26 -1.99
N GLU A 98 -17.34 -0.79 -0.88
CA GLU A 98 -18.10 -0.10 0.14
C GLU A 98 -17.38 -0.19 1.50
N PRO A 99 -17.41 0.86 2.32
CA PRO A 99 -16.91 0.79 3.68
C PRO A 99 -17.74 -0.19 4.51
N ALA A 100 -17.13 -0.72 5.58
CA ALA A 100 -17.86 -1.47 6.58
C ALA A 100 -18.97 -0.60 7.20
N LYS A 101 -20.14 -1.18 7.42
CA LYS A 101 -21.33 -0.45 7.92
C LYS A 101 -21.39 -0.39 9.44
N VAL A 102 -20.72 -1.34 10.09
CA VAL A 102 -20.64 -1.48 11.54
C VAL A 102 -19.25 -1.90 11.97
N GLU A 103 -18.93 -1.82 13.24
CA GLU A 103 -17.59 -2.10 13.78
C GLU A 103 -17.09 -3.52 13.45
N ILE A 104 -17.98 -4.52 13.48
CA ILE A 104 -17.70 -5.90 13.04
C ILE A 104 -18.73 -6.27 11.97
N ASP A 105 -18.41 -5.93 10.73
CA ASP A 105 -19.24 -6.22 9.57
C ASP A 105 -18.78 -7.53 8.92
N PHE A 106 -19.53 -8.61 9.10
CA PHE A 106 -19.18 -9.92 8.55
C PHE A 106 -19.15 -9.93 7.02
N ASP A 107 -20.00 -9.16 6.37
CA ASP A 107 -19.99 -9.05 4.89
C ASP A 107 -18.72 -8.34 4.42
N ALA A 108 -18.26 -7.32 5.14
CA ALA A 108 -17.00 -6.66 4.85
C ALA A 108 -15.80 -7.60 5.08
N VAL A 109 -15.83 -8.44 6.10
CA VAL A 109 -14.79 -9.46 6.35
C VAL A 109 -14.72 -10.48 5.21
N GLU A 110 -15.86 -10.98 4.72
CA GLU A 110 -15.86 -11.92 3.60
C GLU A 110 -15.37 -11.26 2.30
N ARG A 111 -15.82 -10.04 2.00
CA ARG A 111 -15.28 -9.27 0.86
C ARG A 111 -13.76 -9.10 0.98
N PHE A 112 -13.26 -8.73 2.15
CA PHE A 112 -11.82 -8.59 2.39
C PHE A 112 -11.05 -9.88 2.08
N LYS A 113 -11.56 -11.05 2.48
CA LYS A 113 -10.92 -12.34 2.20
C LYS A 113 -10.80 -12.62 0.68
N GLU A 114 -11.84 -12.29 -0.09
CA GLU A 114 -11.79 -12.43 -1.55
C GLU A 114 -10.80 -11.45 -2.19
N LEU A 115 -10.81 -10.20 -1.74
CA LEU A 115 -9.88 -9.18 -2.23
C LEU A 115 -8.42 -9.51 -1.88
N ASP A 116 -8.17 -10.04 -0.70
CA ASP A 116 -6.82 -10.48 -0.30
C ASP A 116 -6.29 -11.62 -1.20
N LYS A 117 -7.16 -12.57 -1.56
CA LYS A 117 -6.80 -13.61 -2.54
C LYS A 117 -6.46 -13.03 -3.91
N GLN A 118 -7.23 -12.06 -4.38
CA GLN A 118 -7.00 -11.36 -5.64
C GLN A 118 -5.70 -10.56 -5.59
N TYR A 119 -5.47 -9.81 -4.53
CA TYR A 119 -4.25 -9.04 -4.32
C TYR A 119 -3.00 -9.93 -4.34
N LYS A 120 -3.03 -11.06 -3.67
CA LYS A 120 -1.92 -12.03 -3.67
C LYS A 120 -1.59 -12.55 -5.07
N LYS A 121 -2.59 -12.77 -5.93
CA LYS A 121 -2.37 -13.13 -7.34
C LYS A 121 -1.74 -12.01 -8.16
N THR A 122 -2.09 -10.75 -7.86
CA THR A 122 -1.49 -9.59 -8.56
C THR A 122 -0.07 -9.32 -8.08
N ALA A 123 0.19 -9.59 -6.82
CA ALA A 123 1.47 -9.34 -6.17
C ALA A 123 2.49 -10.47 -6.37
N SER A 124 2.10 -11.60 -6.98
CA SER A 124 2.98 -12.74 -7.31
C SER A 124 3.63 -12.62 -8.75
#